data_9fc6ff5a88fc09eff53f534c41457153
#
_entry.id   9fc6ff5a88fc09eff53f534c41457153
#
_cell.length_a   1.000
_cell.length_b   1.000
_cell.length_c   1.000
_cell.angle_alpha   90.00
_cell.angle_beta   90.00
_cell.angle_gamma   90.00
#
_symmetry.space_group_name_H-M   'P 1'
#
loop_
_entity.id
_entity.type
_entity.pdbx_description
1 polymer ?
#
loop_
_entity_poly.entity_id
_entity_poly.type
_entity_poly.pdbx_seq_one_letter_code
_entity_poly.pdbx_strand_id
1 'polypeptide(L)'
;MNKKKDNSNLMMTLLKGRTLFVLIILFIFFSIKADSFCTVNSLLLVCKHVAQYGILGIGMTYVIITGGIDLSVGSVVGLVGMIAGGLIQEGLTLKFAGVTLYFSVPAITVICIIIGIIIGIVNGALIAK
;
A
#
# COMPACT_ATOMS: atom_id res chain seq x y z
N MET A 1 -18.23 -0.45 -46.00
CA MET A 1 -16.89 -0.06 -45.51
C MET A 1 -16.79 0.25 -44.03
N ASN A 2 -17.81 -0.05 -43.20
CA ASN A 2 -17.89 0.34 -41.78
C ASN A 2 -17.45 -0.75 -40.76
N LYS A 3 -17.47 -2.02 -41.17
CA LYS A 3 -17.19 -3.16 -40.25
C LYS A 3 -15.72 -3.29 -39.82
N LYS A 4 -14.78 -2.79 -40.68
CA LYS A 4 -13.33 -2.85 -40.40
C LYS A 4 -12.88 -1.78 -39.37
N LYS A 5 -13.57 -0.63 -39.36
CA LYS A 5 -13.29 0.48 -38.44
C LYS A 5 -13.84 0.18 -37.02
N ASP A 6 -14.94 -0.57 -36.95
CA ASP A 6 -15.57 -0.95 -35.69
C ASP A 6 -14.72 -2.01 -34.94
N ASN A 7 -14.19 -2.99 -35.68
CA ASN A 7 -13.30 -4.02 -35.13
C ASN A 7 -11.96 -3.44 -34.63
N SER A 8 -11.42 -2.39 -35.27
CA SER A 8 -10.19 -1.75 -34.81
C SER A 8 -10.40 -0.94 -33.53
N ASN A 9 -11.55 -0.29 -33.39
CA ASN A 9 -11.92 0.43 -32.17
C ASN A 9 -12.18 -0.54 -30.99
N LEU A 10 -12.86 -1.64 -31.26
CA LEU A 10 -13.08 -2.69 -30.27
C LEU A 10 -11.76 -3.31 -29.81
N MET A 11 -10.88 -3.62 -30.75
CA MET A 11 -9.55 -4.18 -30.47
C MET A 11 -8.68 -3.20 -29.66
N MET A 12 -8.72 -1.90 -29.96
CA MET A 12 -8.01 -0.87 -29.21
C MET A 12 -8.58 -0.72 -27.78
N THR A 13 -9.90 -0.80 -27.62
CA THR A 13 -10.55 -0.75 -26.31
C THR A 13 -10.21 -1.99 -25.48
N LEU A 14 -10.20 -3.17 -26.10
CA LEU A 14 -9.79 -4.42 -25.44
C LEU A 14 -8.31 -4.39 -25.04
N LEU A 15 -7.42 -3.84 -25.88
CA LEU A 15 -6.01 -3.70 -25.56
C LEU A 15 -5.77 -2.71 -24.42
N LYS A 16 -6.52 -1.61 -24.37
CA LYS A 16 -6.46 -0.65 -23.26
C LYS A 16 -7.02 -1.22 -21.95
N GLY A 17 -8.06 -2.06 -22.04
CA GLY A 17 -8.72 -2.70 -20.90
C GLY A 17 -8.12 -4.05 -20.49
N ARG A 18 -7.04 -4.52 -21.12
CA ARG A 18 -6.51 -5.88 -20.89
C ARG A 18 -6.26 -6.22 -19.43
N THR A 19 -5.76 -5.27 -18.65
CA THR A 19 -5.49 -5.45 -17.22
C THR A 19 -6.79 -5.65 -16.44
N LEU A 20 -7.85 -4.92 -16.79
CA LEU A 20 -9.17 -5.07 -16.18
C LEU A 20 -9.79 -6.44 -16.51
N PHE A 21 -9.66 -6.89 -17.77
CA PHE A 21 -10.15 -8.22 -18.17
C PHE A 21 -9.43 -9.34 -17.42
N VAL A 22 -8.09 -9.26 -17.31
CA VAL A 22 -7.32 -10.24 -16.53
C VAL A 22 -7.75 -10.24 -15.07
N LEU A 23 -7.96 -9.06 -14.48
CA LEU A 23 -8.44 -8.94 -13.10
C LEU A 23 -9.81 -9.60 -12.91
N ILE A 24 -10.76 -9.36 -13.82
CA ILE A 24 -12.10 -9.96 -13.77
C ILE A 24 -12.02 -11.49 -13.91
N ILE A 25 -11.21 -11.98 -14.84
CA ILE A 25 -11.02 -13.43 -15.05
C ILE A 25 -10.44 -14.07 -13.79
N LEU A 26 -9.41 -13.47 -13.18
CA LEU A 26 -8.81 -13.95 -11.95
C LEU A 26 -9.83 -13.93 -10.79
N PHE A 27 -10.61 -12.86 -10.68
CA PHE A 27 -11.63 -12.74 -9.66
C PHE A 27 -12.67 -13.84 -9.79
N ILE A 28 -13.18 -14.10 -10.99
CA ILE A 28 -14.15 -15.18 -11.27
C ILE A 28 -13.50 -16.55 -10.98
N PHE A 29 -12.27 -16.76 -11.43
CA PHE A 29 -11.56 -18.02 -11.20
C PHE A 29 -11.42 -18.33 -9.71
N PHE A 30 -10.99 -17.38 -8.90
CA PHE A 30 -10.87 -17.58 -7.46
C PHE A 30 -12.22 -17.68 -6.75
N SER A 31 -13.25 -16.98 -7.24
CA SER A 31 -14.62 -17.11 -6.71
C SER A 31 -15.18 -18.52 -6.86
N ILE A 32 -14.78 -19.22 -7.92
CA ILE A 32 -15.25 -20.60 -8.19
C ILE A 32 -14.38 -21.64 -7.47
N LYS A 33 -13.05 -21.37 -7.37
CA LYS A 33 -12.08 -22.36 -6.87
C LYS A 33 -11.84 -22.29 -5.37
N ALA A 34 -12.07 -21.17 -4.74
CA ALA A 34 -11.82 -20.98 -3.31
C ALA A 34 -13.13 -20.70 -2.56
N ASP A 35 -13.60 -21.68 -1.80
CA ASP A 35 -14.89 -21.63 -1.08
C ASP A 35 -15.01 -20.42 -0.13
N SER A 36 -13.88 -19.91 0.38
CA SER A 36 -13.85 -18.76 1.30
C SER A 36 -13.58 -17.42 0.61
N PHE A 37 -13.40 -17.37 -0.72
CA PHE A 37 -13.00 -16.16 -1.41
C PHE A 37 -14.06 -15.05 -1.36
N CYS A 38 -15.33 -15.40 -1.55
CA CYS A 38 -16.46 -14.46 -1.54
C CYS A 38 -17.06 -14.23 -0.16
N THR A 39 -16.36 -14.62 0.92
CA THR A 39 -16.82 -14.32 2.28
C THR A 39 -16.61 -12.84 2.62
N VAL A 40 -17.45 -12.31 3.50
CA VAL A 40 -17.34 -10.91 3.97
C VAL A 40 -15.94 -10.63 4.53
N ASN A 41 -15.38 -11.58 5.29
CA ASN A 41 -14.05 -11.44 5.88
C ASN A 41 -12.95 -11.35 4.81
N SER A 42 -13.01 -12.18 3.77
CA SER A 42 -12.05 -12.13 2.66
C SER A 42 -12.16 -10.83 1.87
N LEU A 43 -13.39 -10.37 1.61
CA LEU A 43 -13.60 -9.10 0.91
C LEU A 43 -13.10 -7.91 1.72
N LEU A 44 -13.34 -7.88 3.03
CA LEU A 44 -12.79 -6.85 3.93
C LEU A 44 -11.25 -6.88 3.95
N LEU A 45 -10.64 -8.08 3.94
CA LEU A 45 -9.20 -8.22 3.86
C LEU A 45 -8.64 -7.66 2.55
N VAL A 46 -9.27 -7.98 1.42
CA VAL A 46 -8.91 -7.43 0.11
C VAL A 46 -9.03 -5.91 0.11
N CYS A 47 -10.15 -5.36 0.58
CA CYS A 47 -10.36 -3.92 0.69
C CYS A 47 -9.28 -3.24 1.55
N LYS A 48 -8.90 -3.86 2.67
CA LYS A 48 -7.81 -3.37 3.54
C LYS A 48 -6.48 -3.30 2.79
N HIS A 49 -6.12 -4.35 2.06
CA HIS A 49 -4.88 -4.36 1.28
C HIS A 49 -4.92 -3.36 0.12
N VAL A 50 -6.06 -3.26 -0.59
CA VAL A 50 -6.23 -2.27 -1.67
C VAL A 50 -6.08 -0.86 -1.13
N ALA A 51 -6.67 -0.51 0.01
CA ALA A 51 -6.52 0.80 0.64
C ALA A 51 -5.06 1.08 1.02
N GLN A 52 -4.38 0.10 1.62
CA GLN A 52 -2.99 0.22 2.04
C GLN A 52 -2.04 0.45 0.85
N TYR A 53 -2.12 -0.39 -0.18
CA TYR A 53 -1.31 -0.23 -1.38
C TYR A 53 -1.72 0.98 -2.22
N GLY A 54 -3.00 1.37 -2.18
CA GLY A 54 -3.50 2.57 -2.84
C GLY A 54 -2.86 3.84 -2.28
N ILE A 55 -2.77 3.97 -0.95
CA ILE A 55 -2.10 5.11 -0.30
C ILE A 55 -0.61 5.15 -0.67
N LEU A 56 0.08 4.00 -0.63
CA LEU A 56 1.47 3.90 -1.06
C LEU A 56 1.64 4.26 -2.54
N GLY A 57 0.74 3.80 -3.41
CA GLY A 57 0.75 4.11 -4.85
C GLY A 57 0.56 5.60 -5.14
N ILE A 58 -0.30 6.29 -4.39
CA ILE A 58 -0.46 7.74 -4.50
C ILE A 58 0.85 8.45 -4.12
N GLY A 59 1.48 8.07 -3.00
CA GLY A 59 2.77 8.62 -2.59
C GLY A 59 3.86 8.42 -3.65
N MET A 60 3.98 7.19 -4.19
CA MET A 60 4.93 6.86 -5.26
C MET A 60 4.66 7.64 -6.54
N THR A 61 3.39 7.92 -6.86
CA THR A 61 3.02 8.70 -8.04
C THR A 61 3.61 10.12 -7.97
N TYR A 62 3.55 10.76 -6.80
CA TYR A 62 4.17 12.08 -6.60
C TYR A 62 5.69 12.04 -6.82
N VAL A 63 6.37 11.02 -6.29
CA VAL A 63 7.82 10.85 -6.47
C VAL A 63 8.17 10.68 -7.95
N ILE A 64 7.41 9.85 -8.69
CA ILE A 64 7.66 9.60 -10.12
C ILE A 64 7.41 10.86 -10.96
N ILE A 65 6.38 11.65 -10.67
CA ILE A 65 6.08 12.90 -11.38
C ILE A 65 7.22 13.92 -11.20
N THR A 66 7.88 13.93 -10.06
CA THR A 66 9.05 14.79 -9.82
C THR A 66 10.34 14.26 -10.45
N GLY A 67 10.29 13.15 -11.17
CA GLY A 67 11.43 12.52 -11.85
C GLY A 67 12.32 11.68 -10.93
N GLY A 68 11.91 11.46 -9.68
CA GLY A 68 12.61 10.62 -8.71
C GLY A 68 12.17 9.15 -8.75
N ILE A 69 13.01 8.29 -8.16
CA ILE A 69 12.66 6.90 -7.86
C ILE A 69 12.97 6.69 -6.38
N ASP A 70 11.94 6.42 -5.59
CA ASP A 70 12.11 6.12 -4.16
C ASP A 70 12.05 4.60 -3.93
N LEU A 71 13.21 4.00 -3.75
CA LEU A 71 13.35 2.57 -3.42
C LEU A 71 13.21 2.31 -1.91
N SER A 72 13.11 3.36 -1.08
CA SER A 72 13.06 3.23 0.37
C SER A 72 11.67 2.92 0.92
N VAL A 73 10.61 3.07 0.13
CA VAL A 73 9.21 2.93 0.58
C VAL A 73 8.98 1.61 1.31
N GLY A 74 9.46 0.48 0.74
CA GLY A 74 9.32 -0.84 1.36
C GLY A 74 10.02 -0.95 2.72
N SER A 75 11.24 -0.42 2.82
CA SER A 75 12.01 -0.43 4.08
C SER A 75 11.40 0.49 5.15
N VAL A 76 10.87 1.64 4.74
CA VAL A 76 10.17 2.57 5.66
C VAL A 76 8.90 1.92 6.20
N VAL A 77 8.09 1.26 5.35
CA VAL A 77 6.91 0.52 5.80
C VAL A 77 7.28 -0.59 6.77
N GLY A 78 8.34 -1.35 6.48
CA GLY A 78 8.85 -2.39 7.37
C GLY A 78 9.33 -1.85 8.71
N LEU A 79 10.11 -0.77 8.70
CA LEU A 79 10.61 -0.12 9.92
C LEU A 79 9.48 0.42 10.79
N VAL A 80 8.55 1.17 10.21
CA VAL A 80 7.39 1.72 10.93
C VAL A 80 6.51 0.61 11.48
N GLY A 81 6.33 -0.48 10.71
CA GLY A 81 5.58 -1.66 11.16
C GLY A 81 6.23 -2.36 12.36
N MET A 82 7.56 -2.51 12.35
CA MET A 82 8.31 -3.08 13.49
C MET A 82 8.21 -2.18 14.75
N ILE A 83 8.34 -0.87 14.59
CA ILE A 83 8.19 0.08 15.70
C ILE A 83 6.77 0.01 16.27
N ALA A 84 5.75 0.02 15.41
CA ALA A 84 4.36 -0.09 15.85
C ALA A 84 4.11 -1.41 16.60
N GLY A 85 4.60 -2.54 16.06
CA GLY A 85 4.47 -3.85 16.70
C GLY A 85 5.17 -3.92 18.05
N GLY A 86 6.39 -3.40 18.15
CA GLY A 86 7.14 -3.33 19.41
C GLY A 86 6.42 -2.48 20.46
N LEU A 87 5.94 -1.29 20.09
CA LEU A 87 5.20 -0.40 21.00
C LEU A 87 3.88 -1.00 21.49
N ILE A 88 3.21 -1.81 20.66
CA ILE A 88 1.97 -2.50 21.02
C ILE A 88 2.24 -3.68 21.97
N GLN A 89 3.27 -4.47 21.69
CA GLN A 89 3.54 -5.71 22.43
C GLN A 89 4.35 -5.47 23.70
N GLU A 90 5.43 -4.72 23.61
CA GLU A 90 6.42 -4.57 24.69
C GLU A 90 6.33 -3.20 25.38
N GLY A 91 5.70 -2.22 24.73
CA GLY A 91 5.77 -0.83 25.17
C GLY A 91 7.19 -0.25 24.97
N LEU A 92 7.39 0.98 25.42
CA LEU A 92 8.70 1.64 25.41
C LEU A 92 9.40 1.44 26.77
N THR A 93 10.34 0.52 26.84
CA THR A 93 11.11 0.26 28.06
C THR A 93 12.32 1.18 28.15
N LEU A 94 12.27 2.11 29.10
CA LEU A 94 13.37 3.01 29.45
C LEU A 94 14.27 2.33 30.49
N LYS A 95 15.27 1.58 30.03
CA LYS A 95 16.16 0.78 30.91
C LYS A 95 16.85 1.59 32.00
N PHE A 96 17.18 2.86 31.72
CA PHE A 96 17.83 3.75 32.69
C PHE A 96 16.89 4.20 33.82
N ALA A 97 15.57 4.21 33.59
CA ALA A 97 14.56 4.61 34.55
C ALA A 97 13.79 3.43 35.15
N GLY A 98 13.99 2.21 34.63
CA GLY A 98 13.26 1.00 35.06
C GLY A 98 11.75 1.06 34.81
N VAL A 99 11.30 1.93 33.88
CA VAL A 99 9.88 2.18 33.60
C VAL A 99 9.56 1.74 32.19
N THR A 100 8.42 1.04 32.02
CA THR A 100 7.86 0.70 30.71
C THR A 100 6.63 1.58 30.47
N LEU A 101 6.66 2.35 29.38
CA LEU A 101 5.56 3.20 28.95
C LEU A 101 4.70 2.44 27.93
N TYR A 102 3.41 2.31 28.21
CA TYR A 102 2.44 1.75 27.27
C TYR A 102 1.66 2.88 26.61
N PHE A 103 1.55 2.82 25.31
CA PHE A 103 0.85 3.82 24.51
C PHE A 103 -0.50 3.27 24.03
N SER A 104 -1.50 4.13 23.95
CA SER A 104 -2.76 3.79 23.29
C SER A 104 -2.55 3.67 21.77
N VAL A 105 -3.38 2.85 21.10
CA VAL A 105 -3.26 2.64 19.64
C VAL A 105 -3.26 3.95 18.84
N PRO A 106 -4.13 4.95 19.14
CA PRO A 106 -4.05 6.25 18.46
C PRO A 106 -2.72 6.98 18.66
N ALA A 107 -2.13 6.91 19.86
CA ALA A 107 -0.83 7.53 20.11
C ALA A 107 0.29 6.86 19.31
N ILE A 108 0.30 5.53 19.22
CA ILE A 108 1.24 4.76 18.40
C ILE A 108 1.09 5.15 16.92
N THR A 109 -0.14 5.31 16.44
CA THR A 109 -0.39 5.75 15.06
C THR A 109 0.22 7.12 14.78
N VAL A 110 0.05 8.08 15.69
CA VAL A 110 0.66 9.43 15.55
C VAL A 110 2.19 9.34 15.56
N ILE A 111 2.78 8.55 16.45
CA ILE A 111 4.24 8.33 16.48
C ILE A 111 4.74 7.76 15.16
N CYS A 112 4.07 6.77 14.61
CA CYS A 112 4.41 6.15 13.33
C CYS A 112 4.34 7.14 12.16
N ILE A 113 3.32 8.00 12.14
CA ILE A 113 3.17 9.05 11.13
C ILE A 113 4.35 10.04 11.23
N ILE A 114 4.70 10.49 12.43
CA ILE A 114 5.82 11.42 12.65
C ILE A 114 7.14 10.79 12.16
N ILE A 115 7.40 9.54 12.50
CA ILE A 115 8.60 8.82 12.07
C ILE A 115 8.64 8.73 10.53
N GLY A 116 7.52 8.35 9.91
CA GLY A 116 7.41 8.29 8.45
C GLY A 116 7.68 9.65 7.78
N ILE A 117 7.16 10.74 8.33
CA ILE A 117 7.41 12.11 7.85
C ILE A 117 8.90 12.48 7.96
N ILE A 118 9.53 12.21 9.09
CA ILE A 118 10.96 12.52 9.32
C ILE A 118 11.83 11.79 8.29
N ILE A 119 11.59 10.49 8.10
CA ILE A 119 12.34 9.68 7.13
C ILE A 119 12.09 10.20 5.70
N GLY A 120 10.84 10.52 5.38
CA GLY A 120 10.47 11.08 4.07
C GLY A 120 11.17 12.41 3.78
N ILE A 121 11.26 13.31 4.77
CA ILE A 121 11.99 14.58 4.62
C ILE A 121 13.49 14.33 4.41
N VAL A 122 14.10 13.42 5.17
CA VAL A 122 15.52 13.09 5.02
C VAL A 122 15.82 12.52 3.63
N ASN A 123 15.03 11.53 3.21
CA ASN A 123 15.20 10.92 1.88
C ASN A 123 14.95 11.91 0.75
N GLY A 124 13.88 12.73 0.85
CA GLY A 124 13.57 13.76 -0.12
C GLY A 124 14.67 14.82 -0.23
N ALA A 125 15.25 15.25 0.89
CA ALA A 125 16.35 16.19 0.90
C ALA A 125 17.66 15.63 0.29
N LEU A 126 17.90 14.32 0.44
CA LEU A 126 19.05 13.64 -0.14
C LEU A 126 18.92 13.47 -1.67
N ILE A 127 17.71 13.25 -2.15
CA ILE A 127 17.43 13.05 -3.59
C ILE A 127 17.36 14.40 -4.32
N ALA A 128 16.91 15.47 -3.64
CA ALA A 128 16.76 16.81 -4.25
C ALA A 128 18.09 17.58 -4.44
N LYS A 129 19.22 17.05 -3.97
CA LYS A 129 20.57 17.58 -4.20
C LYS A 129 21.23 16.95 -5.41
#